data_0352c9ce7b500b070116a1b2723b7427
#
_entry.id   0352c9ce7b500b070116a1b2723b7427
#
_cell.length_a   1.000
_cell.length_b   1.000
_cell.length_c   1.000
_cell.angle_alpha   90.00
_cell.angle_beta   90.00
_cell.angle_gamma   90.00
#
_symmetry.space_group_name_H-M   'P 1'
#
loop_
_entity.id
_entity.type
_entity.pdbx_description
1 polymer ?
#
loop_
_entity_poly.entity_id
_entity_poly.type
_entity_poly.pdbx_seq_one_letter_code
_entity_poly.pdbx_strand_id
1 'polypeptide(L)'
;AIFQGTSDSEIILHLIQKQKGTLKERVMKTANRIEGAFSFLVMNEDTIYAVRDRHGLRPLSYAKSKDGYVISSETCAFEVMGIYESVDLKPGEIVEFHKGIVKHEFYSTNTDNHMCAMEYIYFARPDSVVEGINVHAFRKATGSILAREDKDLHADIVIGVPDSSLSAAIGYAEEAGIPFETGLIKNRYVGRTFIQPTQAMRDRSVRLKLSPVSSVVKGKSIVMIDDSIVRGTTSRRIVQLLKDAGATQVHVRIASPVITSPCFYGVDTSTKDQLIGAQMSVEEIRDYIHADTLRFMTEEEMKEATHGVGLCLACFNGEYCTKLFSYQEELDK
;
A
#
# COMPACT_ATOMS: atom_id res chain seq x y z
N ALA A 1 -21.17 25.74 -4.96
CA ALA A 1 -21.81 24.48 -4.59
C ALA A 1 -22.09 24.49 -3.09
N ILE A 2 -23.17 23.89 -2.67
CA ILE A 2 -23.47 23.65 -1.25
C ILE A 2 -23.12 22.18 -1.01
N PHE A 3 -22.12 21.93 -0.16
CA PHE A 3 -21.72 20.59 0.21
C PHE A 3 -22.59 20.08 1.37
N GLN A 4 -23.03 18.84 1.28
CA GLN A 4 -23.86 18.18 2.30
C GLN A 4 -23.01 17.34 3.27
N GLY A 5 -21.79 17.00 2.87
CA GLY A 5 -20.87 16.18 3.63
C GLY A 5 -19.44 16.68 3.59
N THR A 6 -18.54 15.89 4.14
CA THR A 6 -17.09 16.13 4.15
C THR A 6 -16.34 15.20 3.18
N SER A 7 -17.07 14.42 2.36
CA SER A 7 -16.47 13.51 1.38
C SER A 7 -15.93 14.28 0.18
N ASP A 8 -14.69 14.02 -0.19
CA ASP A 8 -14.05 14.53 -1.40
C ASP A 8 -14.78 14.09 -2.68
N SER A 9 -15.42 12.91 -2.66
CA SER A 9 -16.24 12.40 -3.77
C SER A 9 -17.39 13.31 -4.16
N GLU A 10 -17.92 14.12 -3.22
CA GLU A 10 -19.00 15.08 -3.50
C GLU A 10 -18.55 16.18 -4.46
N ILE A 11 -17.27 16.54 -4.44
CA ILE A 11 -16.69 17.51 -5.39
C ILE A 11 -16.83 17.01 -6.82
N ILE A 12 -16.63 15.71 -7.07
CA ILE A 12 -16.74 15.09 -8.39
C ILE A 12 -18.17 15.28 -8.96
N LEU A 13 -19.18 15.03 -8.13
CA LEU A 13 -20.58 15.21 -8.53
C LEU A 13 -20.88 16.67 -8.93
N HIS A 14 -20.43 17.62 -8.12
CA HIS A 14 -20.62 19.04 -8.42
C HIS A 14 -19.87 19.49 -9.68
N LEU A 15 -18.68 18.96 -9.92
CA LEU A 15 -17.94 19.24 -11.15
C LEU A 15 -18.64 18.66 -12.37
N ILE A 16 -19.15 17.42 -12.32
CA ILE A 16 -19.92 16.79 -13.40
C ILE A 16 -21.18 17.60 -13.71
N GLN A 17 -21.91 18.08 -12.69
CA GLN A 17 -23.09 18.89 -12.85
C GLN A 17 -22.82 20.24 -13.55
N LYS A 18 -21.68 20.85 -13.31
CA LYS A 18 -21.28 22.12 -13.93
C LYS A 18 -20.85 22.00 -15.39
N GLN A 19 -20.49 20.80 -15.87
CA GLN A 19 -20.11 20.59 -17.26
C GLN A 19 -21.35 20.53 -18.18
N LYS A 20 -21.15 20.88 -19.48
CA LYS A 20 -22.16 20.77 -20.54
C LYS A 20 -21.84 19.58 -21.45
N GLY A 21 -22.88 18.97 -22.00
CA GLY A 21 -22.80 17.82 -22.91
C GLY A 21 -23.49 16.58 -22.36
N THR A 22 -23.26 15.44 -23.01
CA THR A 22 -23.70 14.12 -22.55
C THR A 22 -23.06 13.77 -21.21
N LEU A 23 -23.60 12.81 -20.48
CA LEU A 23 -23.01 12.38 -19.20
C LEU A 23 -21.54 11.97 -19.38
N LYS A 24 -21.23 11.19 -20.43
CA LYS A 24 -19.85 10.79 -20.74
C LYS A 24 -18.93 11.99 -20.94
N GLU A 25 -19.30 12.94 -21.79
CA GLU A 25 -18.50 14.15 -22.03
C GLU A 25 -18.27 14.96 -20.73
N ARG A 26 -19.30 15.04 -19.88
CA ARG A 26 -19.23 15.73 -18.60
C ARG A 26 -18.27 15.02 -17.63
N VAL A 27 -18.30 13.68 -17.59
CA VAL A 27 -17.38 12.86 -16.79
C VAL A 27 -15.96 13.04 -17.29
N MET A 28 -15.71 12.94 -18.61
CA MET A 28 -14.37 13.12 -19.20
C MET A 28 -13.79 14.52 -18.93
N LYS A 29 -14.61 15.58 -19.11
CA LYS A 29 -14.20 16.96 -18.79
C LYS A 29 -13.87 17.14 -17.32
N THR A 30 -14.62 16.48 -16.44
CA THR A 30 -14.36 16.50 -15.00
C THR A 30 -13.07 15.77 -14.64
N ALA A 31 -12.89 14.54 -15.14
CA ALA A 31 -11.69 13.75 -14.91
C ALA A 31 -10.42 14.47 -15.39
N ASN A 32 -10.50 15.16 -16.55
CA ASN A 32 -9.38 15.95 -17.07
C ASN A 32 -9.03 17.20 -16.25
N ARG A 33 -9.96 17.67 -15.42
CA ARG A 33 -9.79 18.84 -14.55
C ARG A 33 -9.31 18.51 -13.16
N ILE A 34 -9.55 17.28 -12.70
CA ILE A 34 -9.13 16.84 -11.36
C ILE A 34 -7.65 16.45 -11.40
N GLU A 35 -6.89 16.94 -10.43
CA GLU A 35 -5.52 16.52 -10.16
C GLU A 35 -5.48 15.55 -8.97
N GLY A 36 -4.55 14.59 -8.99
CA GLY A 36 -4.35 13.61 -7.91
C GLY A 36 -4.84 12.21 -8.25
N ALA A 37 -4.90 11.37 -7.21
CA ALA A 37 -5.27 9.96 -7.33
C ALA A 37 -6.79 9.78 -7.27
N PHE A 38 -7.34 9.13 -8.26
CA PHE A 38 -8.74 8.73 -8.23
C PHE A 38 -9.03 7.49 -9.08
N SER A 39 -9.93 6.68 -8.58
CA SER A 39 -10.62 5.64 -9.33
C SER A 39 -12.09 5.70 -8.92
N PHE A 40 -12.98 6.03 -9.84
CA PHE A 40 -14.39 6.19 -9.50
C PHE A 40 -15.32 5.62 -10.57
N LEU A 41 -16.54 5.34 -10.16
CA LEU A 41 -17.62 4.90 -11.02
C LEU A 41 -18.73 5.96 -11.04
N VAL A 42 -19.26 6.23 -12.22
CA VAL A 42 -20.47 7.05 -12.40
C VAL A 42 -21.51 6.21 -13.11
N MET A 43 -22.71 6.18 -12.58
CA MET A 43 -23.81 5.39 -13.13
C MET A 43 -25.05 6.27 -13.39
N ASN A 44 -25.73 5.97 -14.48
CA ASN A 44 -27.11 6.39 -14.72
C ASN A 44 -28.01 5.14 -14.85
N GLU A 45 -29.18 5.26 -15.44
CA GLU A 45 -30.19 4.18 -15.52
C GLU A 45 -29.68 2.90 -16.20
N ASP A 46 -28.86 3.02 -17.24
CA ASP A 46 -28.46 1.90 -18.10
C ASP A 46 -26.96 1.85 -18.45
N THR A 47 -26.17 2.75 -17.92
CA THR A 47 -24.75 2.89 -18.27
C THR A 47 -23.89 3.12 -17.01
N ILE A 48 -22.74 2.43 -16.95
CA ILE A 48 -21.70 2.68 -15.95
C ILE A 48 -20.47 3.20 -16.68
N TYR A 49 -19.85 4.25 -16.15
CA TYR A 49 -18.55 4.76 -16.55
C TYR A 49 -17.56 4.47 -15.45
N ALA A 50 -16.51 3.70 -15.75
CA ALA A 50 -15.37 3.50 -14.87
C ALA A 50 -14.23 4.41 -15.31
N VAL A 51 -13.64 5.15 -14.39
CA VAL A 51 -12.65 6.19 -14.68
C VAL A 51 -11.44 6.02 -13.77
N ARG A 52 -10.25 6.01 -14.36
CA ARG A 52 -8.98 5.94 -13.64
C ARG A 52 -8.15 7.19 -13.89
N ASP A 53 -7.44 7.70 -12.87
CA ASP A 53 -6.62 8.90 -13.00
C ASP A 53 -5.52 8.77 -14.07
N ARG A 54 -5.01 9.93 -14.56
CA ARG A 54 -4.06 9.99 -15.67
C ARG A 54 -2.68 9.41 -15.37
N HIS A 55 -2.35 9.22 -14.09
CA HIS A 55 -1.10 8.63 -13.63
C HIS A 55 -1.28 7.18 -13.17
N GLY A 56 -2.52 6.66 -13.17
CA GLY A 56 -2.81 5.31 -12.72
C GLY A 56 -2.44 5.04 -11.28
N LEU A 57 -2.52 6.06 -10.41
CA LEU A 57 -2.09 5.99 -9.01
C LEU A 57 -2.83 4.92 -8.20
N ARG A 58 -4.12 4.69 -8.51
CA ARG A 58 -4.93 3.66 -7.86
C ARG A 58 -5.37 2.61 -8.85
N PRO A 59 -5.46 1.34 -8.42
CA PRO A 59 -5.90 0.28 -9.31
C PRO A 59 -7.39 0.38 -9.59
N LEU A 60 -7.78 -0.04 -10.80
CA LEU A 60 -9.17 -0.25 -11.19
C LEU A 60 -9.20 -1.26 -12.32
N SER A 61 -9.99 -2.32 -12.15
CA SER A 61 -10.09 -3.41 -13.11
C SER A 61 -11.54 -3.81 -13.34
N TYR A 62 -11.81 -4.48 -14.43
CA TYR A 62 -13.10 -5.11 -14.67
C TYR A 62 -12.93 -6.54 -15.18
N ALA A 63 -13.97 -7.35 -15.02
CA ALA A 63 -14.03 -8.72 -15.49
C ALA A 63 -15.40 -9.04 -16.08
N LYS A 64 -15.45 -9.98 -17.03
CA LYS A 64 -16.68 -10.47 -17.62
C LYS A 64 -17.27 -11.58 -16.77
N SER A 65 -18.52 -11.45 -16.36
CA SER A 65 -19.30 -12.49 -15.68
C SER A 65 -20.35 -13.11 -16.61
N LYS A 66 -21.12 -14.07 -16.11
CA LYS A 66 -22.26 -14.69 -16.84
C LYS A 66 -23.32 -13.64 -17.20
N ASP A 67 -23.58 -12.72 -16.27
CA ASP A 67 -24.71 -11.80 -16.31
C ASP A 67 -24.32 -10.37 -16.69
N GLY A 68 -23.04 -10.12 -17.06
CA GLY A 68 -22.55 -8.81 -17.44
C GLY A 68 -21.10 -8.58 -17.08
N TYR A 69 -20.79 -7.43 -16.49
CA TYR A 69 -19.43 -7.05 -16.08
C TYR A 69 -19.39 -6.69 -14.60
N VAL A 70 -18.28 -6.98 -13.99
CA VAL A 70 -17.96 -6.63 -12.58
C VAL A 70 -16.76 -5.70 -12.59
N ILE A 71 -16.79 -4.67 -11.78
CA ILE A 71 -15.71 -3.67 -11.69
C ILE A 71 -15.23 -3.63 -10.23
N SER A 72 -13.94 -3.64 -10.02
CA SER A 72 -13.34 -3.60 -8.68
C SER A 72 -11.98 -2.94 -8.69
N SER A 73 -11.56 -2.41 -7.54
CA SER A 73 -10.19 -1.93 -7.32
C SER A 73 -9.18 -3.09 -7.21
N GLU A 74 -9.62 -4.28 -6.79
CA GLU A 74 -8.77 -5.45 -6.62
C GLU A 74 -9.31 -6.67 -7.34
N THR A 75 -8.44 -7.42 -8.03
CA THR A 75 -8.81 -8.62 -8.80
C THR A 75 -9.25 -9.79 -7.93
N CYS A 76 -8.81 -9.83 -6.65
CA CYS A 76 -9.25 -10.84 -5.70
C CYS A 76 -10.78 -10.88 -5.51
N ALA A 77 -11.48 -9.75 -5.77
CA ALA A 77 -12.94 -9.71 -5.75
C ALA A 77 -13.55 -10.57 -6.87
N PHE A 78 -12.90 -10.64 -8.03
CA PHE A 78 -13.35 -11.46 -9.16
C PHE A 78 -13.12 -12.94 -8.89
N GLU A 79 -11.98 -13.30 -8.27
CA GLU A 79 -11.66 -14.70 -7.93
C GLU A 79 -12.67 -15.30 -6.94
N VAL A 80 -13.15 -14.50 -5.98
CA VAL A 80 -14.25 -14.92 -5.06
C VAL A 80 -15.52 -15.26 -5.84
N MET A 81 -15.75 -14.66 -7.01
CA MET A 81 -16.86 -14.94 -7.91
C MET A 81 -16.56 -16.06 -8.92
N GLY A 82 -15.37 -16.67 -8.86
CA GLY A 82 -14.93 -17.71 -9.81
C GLY A 82 -14.53 -17.15 -11.17
N ILE A 83 -14.12 -15.88 -11.23
CA ILE A 83 -13.66 -15.19 -12.46
C ILE A 83 -12.17 -14.94 -12.34
N TYR A 84 -11.37 -15.51 -13.24
CA TYR A 84 -9.90 -15.47 -13.19
C TYR A 84 -9.27 -14.56 -14.26
N GLU A 85 -10.06 -14.07 -15.21
CA GLU A 85 -9.61 -13.15 -16.25
C GLU A 85 -10.16 -11.76 -15.99
N SER A 86 -9.29 -10.77 -15.95
CA SER A 86 -9.63 -9.37 -15.74
C SER A 86 -8.82 -8.46 -16.64
N VAL A 87 -9.29 -7.23 -16.79
CA VAL A 87 -8.65 -6.19 -17.58
C VAL A 87 -8.45 -4.97 -16.67
N ASP A 88 -7.20 -4.54 -16.53
CA ASP A 88 -6.87 -3.29 -15.83
C ASP A 88 -7.20 -2.08 -16.72
N LEU A 89 -7.84 -1.07 -16.16
CA LEU A 89 -7.99 0.21 -16.84
C LEU A 89 -6.62 0.89 -16.91
N LYS A 90 -6.31 1.45 -18.08
CA LYS A 90 -5.07 2.19 -18.27
C LYS A 90 -5.15 3.59 -17.63
N PRO A 91 -4.00 4.22 -17.31
CA PRO A 91 -3.96 5.61 -16.86
C PRO A 91 -4.69 6.53 -17.84
N GLY A 92 -5.56 7.41 -17.34
CA GLY A 92 -6.34 8.35 -18.16
C GLY A 92 -7.49 7.73 -18.97
N GLU A 93 -7.86 6.50 -18.68
CA GLU A 93 -8.92 5.79 -19.39
C GLU A 93 -10.29 5.96 -18.72
N ILE A 94 -11.31 6.01 -19.55
CA ILE A 94 -12.72 5.85 -19.22
C ILE A 94 -13.28 4.65 -19.97
N VAL A 95 -13.90 3.73 -19.25
CA VAL A 95 -14.57 2.55 -19.82
C VAL A 95 -16.06 2.68 -19.61
N GLU A 96 -16.82 2.61 -20.71
CA GLU A 96 -18.29 2.66 -20.73
C GLU A 96 -18.86 1.24 -20.82
N PHE A 97 -19.71 0.88 -19.88
CA PHE A 97 -20.48 -0.37 -19.86
C PHE A 97 -21.95 -0.04 -20.10
N HIS A 98 -22.45 -0.38 -21.29
CA HIS A 98 -23.85 -0.12 -21.68
C HIS A 98 -24.44 -1.37 -22.34
N LYS A 99 -25.50 -1.94 -21.74
CA LYS A 99 -26.25 -3.09 -22.29
C LYS A 99 -25.36 -4.24 -22.79
N GLY A 100 -24.35 -4.61 -22.02
CA GLY A 100 -23.41 -5.69 -22.35
C GLY A 100 -22.31 -5.31 -23.36
N ILE A 101 -22.27 -4.06 -23.81
CA ILE A 101 -21.21 -3.53 -24.68
C ILE A 101 -20.20 -2.77 -23.83
N VAL A 102 -18.91 -3.01 -24.05
CA VAL A 102 -17.80 -2.28 -23.40
C VAL A 102 -17.10 -1.41 -24.44
N LYS A 103 -16.91 -0.14 -24.12
CA LYS A 103 -16.17 0.81 -24.97
C LYS A 103 -15.09 1.48 -24.16
N HIS A 104 -13.89 1.51 -24.71
CA HIS A 104 -12.69 2.13 -24.15
C HIS A 104 -12.42 3.48 -24.81
N GLU A 105 -12.11 4.48 -24.03
CA GLU A 105 -11.76 5.82 -24.50
C GLU A 105 -10.80 6.48 -23.52
N PHE A 106 -9.90 7.33 -24.02
CA PHE A 106 -8.99 8.10 -23.17
C PHE A 106 -9.50 9.53 -23.04
N TYR A 107 -9.67 10.00 -21.80
CA TYR A 107 -10.00 11.40 -21.54
C TYR A 107 -8.74 12.29 -21.49
N SER A 108 -7.56 11.71 -21.39
CA SER A 108 -6.27 12.40 -21.42
C SER A 108 -5.28 11.64 -22.30
N THR A 109 -4.48 12.38 -23.07
CA THR A 109 -3.32 11.85 -23.83
C THR A 109 -2.00 12.07 -23.09
N ASN A 110 -2.00 12.92 -22.07
CA ASN A 110 -0.85 13.12 -21.19
C ASN A 110 -0.98 12.15 -20.01
N THR A 111 -0.53 10.93 -20.22
CA THR A 111 -0.60 9.82 -19.26
C THR A 111 0.76 9.22 -19.06
N ASP A 112 1.05 8.83 -17.84
CA ASP A 112 2.20 8.05 -17.43
C ASP A 112 1.75 7.05 -16.35
N ASN A 113 2.51 6.00 -16.10
CA ASN A 113 2.16 5.02 -15.09
C ASN A 113 2.98 5.26 -13.82
N HIS A 114 2.27 5.65 -12.75
CA HIS A 114 2.78 5.86 -11.41
C HIS A 114 1.94 5.10 -10.39
N MET A 115 1.80 3.77 -10.54
CA MET A 115 1.06 2.95 -9.58
C MET A 115 1.62 3.16 -8.18
N CYS A 116 0.75 3.38 -7.21
CA CYS A 116 1.15 3.57 -5.82
C CYS A 116 1.91 2.35 -5.30
N ALA A 117 3.18 2.52 -4.90
CA ALA A 117 4.00 1.43 -4.38
C ALA A 117 3.37 0.78 -3.13
N MET A 118 2.64 1.56 -2.31
CA MET A 118 1.97 1.06 -1.12
C MET A 118 0.82 0.07 -1.44
N GLU A 119 0.30 0.05 -2.66
CA GLU A 119 -0.63 -1.01 -3.08
C GLU A 119 0.05 -2.37 -3.05
N TYR A 120 1.26 -2.47 -3.60
CA TYR A 120 2.04 -3.72 -3.56
C TYR A 120 2.56 -4.04 -2.16
N ILE A 121 3.07 -3.04 -1.43
CA ILE A 121 3.70 -3.22 -0.12
C ILE A 121 2.67 -3.67 0.92
N TYR A 122 1.50 -2.99 0.98
CA TYR A 122 0.61 -3.12 2.11
C TYR A 122 -0.88 -3.26 1.77
N PHE A 123 -1.46 -2.40 0.86
CA PHE A 123 -2.91 -2.29 0.75
C PHE A 123 -3.56 -3.49 0.06
N ALA A 124 -3.06 -3.88 -1.13
CA ALA A 124 -3.67 -4.94 -1.90
C ALA A 124 -3.53 -6.30 -1.20
N ARG A 125 -4.53 -7.14 -1.35
CA ARG A 125 -4.48 -8.52 -0.85
C ARG A 125 -3.42 -9.31 -1.61
N PRO A 126 -2.73 -10.27 -0.95
CA PRO A 126 -1.67 -11.06 -1.61
C PRO A 126 -2.13 -11.84 -2.85
N ASP A 127 -3.38 -12.22 -2.90
CA ASP A 127 -4.01 -12.93 -4.04
C ASP A 127 -4.42 -11.99 -5.19
N SER A 128 -4.38 -10.67 -5.01
CA SER A 128 -4.65 -9.72 -6.10
C SER A 128 -3.53 -9.66 -7.12
N VAL A 129 -3.91 -9.30 -8.36
CA VAL A 129 -3.01 -8.93 -9.45
C VAL A 129 -3.20 -7.45 -9.74
N VAL A 130 -2.12 -6.67 -9.76
CA VAL A 130 -2.10 -5.23 -10.02
C VAL A 130 -1.10 -4.96 -11.14
N GLU A 131 -1.51 -4.30 -12.22
CA GLU A 131 -0.67 -4.07 -13.41
C GLU A 131 0.04 -5.35 -13.90
N GLY A 132 -0.67 -6.47 -13.88
CA GLY A 132 -0.15 -7.78 -14.29
C GLY A 132 0.78 -8.46 -13.30
N ILE A 133 1.07 -7.86 -12.13
CA ILE A 133 1.94 -8.42 -11.10
C ILE A 133 1.08 -8.96 -9.94
N ASN A 134 1.26 -10.25 -9.60
CA ASN A 134 0.65 -10.82 -8.41
C ASN A 134 1.32 -10.25 -7.15
N VAL A 135 0.53 -9.74 -6.20
CA VAL A 135 1.01 -9.05 -5.00
C VAL A 135 1.81 -9.97 -4.08
N HIS A 136 1.42 -11.26 -3.95
CA HIS A 136 2.20 -12.22 -3.19
C HIS A 136 3.59 -12.45 -3.81
N ALA A 137 3.65 -12.62 -5.14
CA ALA A 137 4.91 -12.80 -5.84
C ALA A 137 5.83 -11.57 -5.70
N PHE A 138 5.27 -10.36 -5.81
CA PHE A 138 6.01 -9.12 -5.56
C PHE A 138 6.59 -9.08 -4.14
N ARG A 139 5.76 -9.29 -3.11
CA ARG A 139 6.23 -9.29 -1.71
C ARG A 139 7.27 -10.37 -1.46
N LYS A 140 7.11 -11.54 -2.06
CA LYS A 140 8.11 -12.61 -1.97
C LYS A 140 9.44 -12.19 -2.60
N ALA A 141 9.41 -11.54 -3.76
CA ALA A 141 10.60 -11.01 -4.42
C ALA A 141 11.31 -9.95 -3.57
N THR A 142 10.58 -9.06 -2.89
CA THR A 142 11.18 -8.06 -1.98
C THR A 142 11.94 -8.73 -0.84
N GLY A 143 11.40 -9.81 -0.28
CA GLY A 143 12.10 -10.60 0.74
C GLY A 143 13.39 -11.24 0.23
N SER A 144 13.36 -11.86 -0.97
CA SER A 144 14.55 -12.44 -1.59
C SER A 144 15.62 -11.39 -1.87
N ILE A 145 15.23 -10.21 -2.36
CA ILE A 145 16.16 -9.10 -2.60
C ILE A 145 16.84 -8.65 -1.30
N LEU A 146 16.07 -8.48 -0.23
CA LEU A 146 16.62 -8.13 1.08
C LEU A 146 17.64 -9.15 1.58
N ALA A 147 17.39 -10.46 1.37
CA ALA A 147 18.29 -11.54 1.81
C ALA A 147 19.60 -11.56 1.02
N ARG A 148 19.61 -11.21 -0.27
CA ARG A 148 20.83 -11.19 -1.09
C ARG A 148 21.92 -10.27 -0.54
N GLU A 149 21.52 -9.19 0.11
CA GLU A 149 22.44 -8.22 0.70
C GLU A 149 22.88 -8.58 2.14
N ASP A 150 22.23 -9.58 2.74
CA ASP A 150 22.46 -10.04 4.12
C ASP A 150 23.34 -11.31 4.21
N LYS A 151 24.25 -11.53 3.25
CA LYS A 151 25.05 -12.77 3.13
C LYS A 151 25.82 -13.15 4.38
N ASP A 152 26.23 -12.17 5.17
CA ASP A 152 27.02 -12.37 6.39
C ASP A 152 26.15 -12.40 7.66
N LEU A 153 24.82 -12.29 7.51
CA LEU A 153 23.91 -12.31 8.64
C LEU A 153 23.57 -13.75 9.03
N HIS A 154 23.95 -14.13 10.24
CA HIS A 154 23.61 -15.43 10.82
C HIS A 154 22.41 -15.28 11.77
N ALA A 155 21.33 -15.99 11.49
CA ALA A 155 20.15 -16.07 12.35
C ALA A 155 19.60 -17.49 12.36
N ASP A 156 18.86 -17.83 13.41
CA ASP A 156 18.28 -19.15 13.57
C ASP A 156 16.98 -19.32 12.79
N ILE A 157 16.17 -18.24 12.71
CA ILE A 157 14.84 -18.25 12.09
C ILE A 157 14.52 -16.91 11.44
N VAL A 158 13.64 -16.97 10.45
CA VAL A 158 12.96 -15.80 9.85
C VAL A 158 11.51 -15.79 10.29
N ILE A 159 11.00 -14.65 10.71
CA ILE A 159 9.59 -14.44 11.02
C ILE A 159 9.04 -13.23 10.27
N GLY A 160 7.74 -13.23 9.96
CA GLY A 160 7.05 -12.07 9.38
C GLY A 160 6.10 -11.44 10.38
N VAL A 161 5.97 -10.12 10.34
CA VAL A 161 4.90 -9.42 11.05
C VAL A 161 3.57 -9.70 10.35
N PRO A 162 2.59 -10.38 10.98
CA PRO A 162 1.36 -10.76 10.33
C PRO A 162 0.42 -9.55 10.14
N ASP A 163 -0.36 -9.50 9.04
CA ASP A 163 -0.47 -10.50 7.96
C ASP A 163 0.33 -10.07 6.71
N SER A 164 0.67 -8.78 6.56
CA SER A 164 1.22 -8.13 5.35
C SER A 164 2.62 -8.62 4.97
N SER A 165 3.46 -8.92 5.96
CA SER A 165 4.89 -9.22 5.74
C SER A 165 5.19 -10.70 5.56
N LEU A 166 4.18 -11.60 5.66
CA LEU A 166 4.42 -13.04 5.59
C LEU A 166 5.02 -13.48 4.26
N SER A 167 4.54 -12.93 3.14
CA SER A 167 5.06 -13.27 1.82
C SER A 167 6.53 -12.85 1.66
N ALA A 168 6.91 -11.66 2.13
CA ALA A 168 8.28 -11.19 2.12
C ALA A 168 9.18 -12.05 3.04
N ALA A 169 8.68 -12.43 4.22
CA ALA A 169 9.42 -13.29 5.14
C ALA A 169 9.70 -14.68 4.54
N ILE A 170 8.74 -15.25 3.80
CA ILE A 170 8.94 -16.50 3.06
C ILE A 170 10.03 -16.33 2.01
N GLY A 171 9.98 -15.25 1.20
CA GLY A 171 10.99 -14.98 0.18
C GLY A 171 12.39 -14.79 0.76
N TYR A 172 12.48 -14.06 1.87
CA TYR A 172 13.76 -13.89 2.58
C TYR A 172 14.30 -15.25 3.09
N ALA A 173 13.45 -16.04 3.73
CA ALA A 173 13.83 -17.34 4.29
C ALA A 173 14.36 -18.30 3.22
N GLU A 174 13.66 -18.39 2.08
CA GLU A 174 14.08 -19.23 0.96
C GLU A 174 15.41 -18.80 0.36
N GLU A 175 15.64 -17.51 0.16
CA GLU A 175 16.87 -16.97 -0.43
C GLU A 175 18.05 -17.11 0.54
N ALA A 176 17.85 -16.81 1.83
CA ALA A 176 18.89 -16.92 2.87
C ALA A 176 19.18 -18.35 3.31
N GLY A 177 18.32 -19.32 2.97
CA GLY A 177 18.42 -20.68 3.48
C GLY A 177 18.18 -20.82 4.98
N ILE A 178 17.46 -19.86 5.59
CA ILE A 178 17.10 -19.81 7.01
C ILE A 178 15.66 -20.27 7.17
N PRO A 179 15.31 -21.14 8.16
CA PRO A 179 13.93 -21.58 8.35
C PRO A 179 12.95 -20.43 8.59
N PHE A 180 11.81 -20.43 7.89
CA PHE A 180 10.66 -19.57 8.21
C PHE A 180 9.86 -20.19 9.35
N GLU A 181 9.54 -19.39 10.38
CA GLU A 181 8.73 -19.82 11.50
C GLU A 181 7.64 -18.80 11.86
N THR A 182 6.54 -19.29 12.42
CA THR A 182 5.46 -18.42 12.94
C THR A 182 5.85 -17.92 14.34
N GLY A 183 6.73 -16.91 14.41
CA GLY A 183 7.18 -16.32 15.68
C GLY A 183 6.21 -15.31 16.29
N LEU A 184 5.28 -14.76 15.47
CA LEU A 184 4.26 -13.79 15.89
C LEU A 184 2.88 -14.24 15.41
N ILE A 185 1.88 -14.12 16.27
CA ILE A 185 0.48 -14.41 15.96
C ILE A 185 -0.36 -13.16 16.16
N LYS A 186 -1.20 -12.86 15.18
CA LYS A 186 -2.22 -11.82 15.26
C LYS A 186 -3.47 -12.35 15.97
N ASN A 187 -3.89 -11.67 17.01
CA ASN A 187 -5.13 -12.00 17.70
C ASN A 187 -6.34 -11.59 16.84
N ARG A 188 -7.06 -12.58 16.32
CA ARG A 188 -8.22 -12.39 15.44
C ARG A 188 -9.46 -11.86 16.17
N TYR A 189 -9.51 -11.98 17.49
CA TYR A 189 -10.63 -11.53 18.31
C TYR A 189 -10.56 -10.04 18.64
N VAL A 190 -9.41 -9.40 18.42
CA VAL A 190 -9.23 -7.95 18.62
C VAL A 190 -9.37 -7.25 17.29
N GLY A 191 -10.55 -6.69 17.01
CA GLY A 191 -10.81 -5.86 15.85
C GLY A 191 -10.00 -4.56 15.83
N ARG A 192 -10.27 -3.67 14.85
CA ARG A 192 -9.72 -2.30 14.85
C ARG A 192 -10.15 -1.61 16.15
N THR A 193 -9.21 -1.44 17.08
CA THR A 193 -9.45 -0.70 18.31
C THR A 193 -9.59 0.77 17.97
N PHE A 194 -10.69 1.39 18.42
CA PHE A 194 -10.84 2.84 18.45
C PHE A 194 -9.63 3.50 19.13
N ILE A 195 -9.35 4.75 18.77
CA ILE A 195 -8.23 5.53 19.32
C ILE A 195 -8.37 5.52 20.85
N GLN A 196 -7.40 4.86 21.51
CA GLN A 196 -7.40 4.78 22.97
C GLN A 196 -6.80 6.07 23.55
N PRO A 197 -7.45 6.68 24.56
CA PRO A 197 -7.07 8.01 25.05
C PRO A 197 -5.74 8.07 25.80
N THR A 198 -5.25 6.97 26.37
CA THR A 198 -3.99 6.97 27.13
C THR A 198 -2.92 6.07 26.51
N GLN A 199 -1.62 6.41 26.76
CA GLN A 199 -0.49 5.62 26.28
C GLN A 199 -0.50 4.18 26.86
N ALA A 200 -0.82 4.02 28.15
CA ALA A 200 -0.93 2.71 28.79
C ALA A 200 -2.02 1.82 28.16
N MET A 201 -3.16 2.41 27.76
CA MET A 201 -4.22 1.68 27.07
C MET A 201 -3.83 1.34 25.61
N ARG A 202 -3.14 2.23 24.92
CA ARG A 202 -2.54 1.95 23.61
C ARG A 202 -1.55 0.81 23.72
N ASP A 203 -0.75 0.81 24.75
CA ASP A 203 0.24 -0.20 25.06
C ASP A 203 -0.36 -1.57 25.33
N ARG A 204 -1.40 -1.65 26.09
CA ARG A 204 -2.15 -2.88 26.32
C ARG A 204 -2.83 -3.39 25.02
N SER A 205 -3.32 -2.49 24.19
CA SER A 205 -4.03 -2.85 22.94
C SER A 205 -3.13 -3.50 21.89
N VAL A 206 -1.83 -3.16 21.82
CA VAL A 206 -0.90 -3.84 20.90
C VAL A 206 -0.53 -5.23 21.43
N ARG A 207 -0.31 -5.41 22.75
CA ARG A 207 -0.12 -6.75 23.35
C ARG A 207 -1.32 -7.67 23.08
N LEU A 208 -2.52 -7.09 23.01
CA LEU A 208 -3.72 -7.84 22.66
C LEU A 208 -3.79 -8.19 21.16
N LYS A 209 -3.12 -7.41 20.30
CA LYS A 209 -3.16 -7.62 18.84
C LYS A 209 -2.11 -8.59 18.32
N LEU A 210 -0.92 -8.57 18.90
CA LEU A 210 0.22 -9.39 18.48
C LEU A 210 0.81 -10.09 19.70
N SER A 211 1.00 -11.39 19.58
CA SER A 211 1.60 -12.22 20.63
C SER A 211 2.77 -13.02 20.07
N PRO A 212 3.95 -13.04 20.75
CA PRO A 212 5.05 -13.90 20.36
C PRO A 212 4.73 -15.35 20.73
N VAL A 213 5.19 -16.27 19.88
CA VAL A 213 5.17 -17.70 20.17
C VAL A 213 6.46 -18.04 20.92
N SER A 214 6.41 -17.99 22.26
CA SER A 214 7.60 -18.09 23.10
C SER A 214 8.42 -19.37 22.88
N SER A 215 7.78 -20.48 22.56
CA SER A 215 8.48 -21.75 22.25
C SER A 215 9.30 -21.69 20.95
N VAL A 216 8.91 -20.84 20.01
CA VAL A 216 9.63 -20.62 18.75
C VAL A 216 10.75 -19.59 18.92
N VAL A 217 10.50 -18.53 19.69
CA VAL A 217 11.34 -17.33 19.79
C VAL A 217 12.47 -17.47 20.81
N LYS A 218 12.22 -18.19 21.92
CA LYS A 218 13.15 -18.25 23.06
C LYS A 218 14.52 -18.83 22.69
N GLY A 219 15.57 -18.08 23.00
CA GLY A 219 16.96 -18.45 22.76
C GLY A 219 17.41 -18.34 21.30
N LYS A 220 16.60 -17.73 20.44
CA LYS A 220 16.86 -17.59 19.00
C LYS A 220 17.35 -16.21 18.61
N SER A 221 18.27 -16.17 17.64
CA SER A 221 18.55 -15.00 16.81
C SER A 221 17.55 -14.97 15.65
N ILE A 222 16.86 -13.85 15.48
CA ILE A 222 15.67 -13.75 14.62
C ILE A 222 15.87 -12.67 13.55
N VAL A 223 15.56 -13.00 12.29
CA VAL A 223 15.28 -12.00 11.27
C VAL A 223 13.76 -11.73 11.26
N MET A 224 13.38 -10.52 11.61
CA MET A 224 12.00 -10.05 11.59
C MET A 224 11.76 -9.22 10.34
N ILE A 225 10.85 -9.67 9.48
CA ILE A 225 10.44 -8.93 8.28
C ILE A 225 9.18 -8.14 8.59
N ASP A 226 9.19 -6.83 8.26
CA ASP A 226 8.01 -5.98 8.28
C ASP A 226 7.85 -5.27 6.93
N ASP A 227 6.64 -4.78 6.62
CA ASP A 227 6.34 -4.13 5.34
C ASP A 227 6.88 -2.70 5.28
N SER A 228 6.69 -1.92 6.33
CA SER A 228 7.06 -0.50 6.39
C SER A 228 7.18 0.02 7.82
N ILE A 229 7.95 1.09 8.01
CA ILE A 229 8.00 1.85 9.26
C ILE A 229 7.55 3.29 8.98
N VAL A 230 6.48 3.72 9.63
CA VAL A 230 5.97 5.11 9.55
C VAL A 230 6.39 5.92 10.78
N ARG A 231 5.93 5.53 11.97
CA ARG A 231 6.20 6.22 13.25
C ARG A 231 7.20 5.49 14.15
N GLY A 232 7.56 4.26 13.81
CA GLY A 232 8.47 3.40 14.58
C GLY A 232 7.92 2.83 15.90
N THR A 233 6.82 3.36 16.42
CA THR A 233 6.24 2.93 17.72
C THR A 233 5.78 1.48 17.71
N THR A 234 5.20 1.00 16.62
CA THR A 234 4.78 -0.40 16.44
C THR A 234 5.97 -1.33 16.39
N SER A 235 6.96 -1.03 15.54
CA SER A 235 8.17 -1.85 15.36
C SER A 235 8.97 -1.94 16.65
N ARG A 236 9.17 -0.80 17.35
CA ARG A 236 9.81 -0.77 18.69
C ARG A 236 9.14 -1.75 19.65
N ARG A 237 7.81 -1.76 19.65
CA ARG A 237 7.06 -2.61 20.55
C ARG A 237 7.13 -4.08 20.17
N ILE A 238 7.10 -4.42 18.87
CA ILE A 238 7.24 -5.79 18.41
C ILE A 238 8.61 -6.33 18.77
N VAL A 239 9.68 -5.56 18.54
CA VAL A 239 11.05 -5.93 18.94
C VAL A 239 11.13 -6.19 20.44
N GLN A 240 10.53 -5.30 21.26
CA GLN A 240 10.51 -5.50 22.71
C GLN A 240 9.75 -6.78 23.11
N LEU A 241 8.59 -7.06 22.49
CA LEU A 241 7.84 -8.29 22.75
C LEU A 241 8.65 -9.56 22.42
N LEU A 242 9.43 -9.55 21.33
CA LEU A 242 10.29 -10.67 20.97
C LEU A 242 11.45 -10.85 21.97
N LYS A 243 12.07 -9.75 22.38
CA LYS A 243 13.14 -9.77 23.42
C LYS A 243 12.60 -10.21 24.78
N ASP A 244 11.43 -9.73 25.20
CA ASP A 244 10.75 -10.18 26.43
C ASP A 244 10.38 -11.68 26.38
N ALA A 245 10.09 -12.22 25.19
CA ALA A 245 9.86 -13.65 24.98
C ALA A 245 11.14 -14.51 24.94
N GLY A 246 12.31 -13.86 25.04
CA GLY A 246 13.60 -14.52 25.15
C GLY A 246 14.38 -14.63 23.85
N ALA A 247 14.08 -13.84 22.81
CA ALA A 247 14.94 -13.72 21.64
C ALA A 247 16.33 -13.19 22.04
N THR A 248 17.39 -13.77 21.52
CA THR A 248 18.78 -13.34 21.79
C THR A 248 19.17 -12.12 20.96
N GLN A 249 18.71 -12.08 19.71
CA GLN A 249 18.89 -10.97 18.78
C GLN A 249 17.63 -10.81 17.90
N VAL A 250 17.35 -9.58 17.48
CA VAL A 250 16.26 -9.26 16.55
C VAL A 250 16.80 -8.35 15.45
N HIS A 251 17.01 -8.93 14.28
CA HIS A 251 17.45 -8.26 13.07
C HIS A 251 16.21 -7.85 12.27
N VAL A 252 15.99 -6.54 12.07
CA VAL A 252 14.78 -6.03 11.40
C VAL A 252 15.08 -5.74 9.94
N ARG A 253 14.19 -6.21 9.05
CA ARG A 253 14.26 -5.97 7.61
C ARG A 253 12.92 -5.45 7.12
N ILE A 254 12.94 -4.33 6.42
CA ILE A 254 11.75 -3.62 5.97
C ILE A 254 11.62 -3.73 4.46
N ALA A 255 10.50 -4.31 4.01
CA ALA A 255 10.23 -4.57 2.60
C ALA A 255 9.74 -3.32 1.84
N SER A 256 10.16 -2.15 2.27
CA SER A 256 9.96 -0.85 1.61
C SER A 256 11.16 0.07 1.85
N PRO A 257 11.32 1.13 1.04
CA PRO A 257 12.24 2.22 1.36
C PRO A 257 11.78 3.00 2.60
N VAL A 258 12.67 3.85 3.12
CA VAL A 258 12.37 4.73 4.25
C VAL A 258 11.31 5.76 3.86
N ILE A 259 10.23 5.86 4.64
CA ILE A 259 9.17 6.86 4.41
C ILE A 259 9.63 8.20 4.98
N THR A 260 9.92 9.15 4.08
CA THR A 260 10.48 10.48 4.42
C THR A 260 9.52 11.64 4.14
N SER A 261 8.50 11.40 3.32
CA SER A 261 7.62 12.45 2.80
C SER A 261 6.14 12.09 2.98
N PRO A 262 5.27 13.09 3.23
CA PRO A 262 3.84 12.86 3.36
C PRO A 262 3.23 12.38 2.04
N CYS A 263 2.07 11.73 2.11
CA CYS A 263 1.31 11.34 0.93
C CYS A 263 0.16 12.30 0.68
N PHE A 264 0.04 12.78 -0.58
CA PHE A 264 -1.09 13.61 -1.04
C PHE A 264 -2.08 12.83 -1.93
N TYR A 265 -1.92 11.51 -2.03
CA TYR A 265 -2.69 10.62 -2.89
C TYR A 265 -3.55 9.60 -2.11
N GLY A 266 -3.86 9.92 -0.83
CA GLY A 266 -4.84 9.17 -0.03
C GLY A 266 -4.27 8.10 0.91
N VAL A 267 -2.94 8.09 1.16
CA VAL A 267 -2.35 7.34 2.28
C VAL A 267 -2.30 8.27 3.51
N ASP A 268 -2.72 7.77 4.68
CA ASP A 268 -2.73 8.54 5.94
C ASP A 268 -1.33 8.72 6.53
N THR A 269 -0.51 9.50 5.83
CA THR A 269 0.83 9.95 6.26
C THR A 269 0.94 11.44 6.00
N SER A 270 0.02 12.21 6.59
CA SER A 270 -0.28 13.58 6.18
C SER A 270 0.73 14.63 6.62
N THR A 271 1.56 14.36 7.65
CA THR A 271 2.48 15.37 8.19
C THR A 271 3.89 14.79 8.39
N LYS A 272 4.89 15.59 8.01
CA LYS A 272 6.30 15.19 8.02
C LYS A 272 6.85 14.96 9.43
N ASP A 273 6.30 15.65 10.42
CA ASP A 273 6.65 15.53 11.85
C ASP A 273 6.25 14.17 12.46
N GLN A 274 5.35 13.42 11.81
CA GLN A 274 4.95 12.08 12.24
C GLN A 274 5.76 10.96 11.56
N LEU A 275 6.61 11.29 10.60
CA LEU A 275 7.43 10.33 9.84
C LEU A 275 8.78 10.19 10.52
N ILE A 276 9.07 9.02 11.10
CA ILE A 276 10.35 8.78 11.77
C ILE A 276 11.53 8.90 10.80
N GLY A 277 11.36 8.44 9.55
CA GLY A 277 12.39 8.52 8.51
C GLY A 277 12.66 9.94 7.99
N ALA A 278 11.80 10.93 8.31
CA ALA A 278 12.04 12.34 8.03
C ALA A 278 12.85 13.04 9.14
N GLN A 279 13.00 12.40 10.30
CA GLN A 279 13.60 12.98 11.49
C GLN A 279 14.89 12.28 11.94
N MET A 280 15.07 11.01 11.60
CA MET A 280 16.13 10.14 12.10
C MET A 280 16.81 9.40 10.94
N SER A 281 18.11 9.17 11.06
CA SER A 281 18.86 8.24 10.22
C SER A 281 18.44 6.77 10.48
N VAL A 282 18.82 5.87 9.60
CA VAL A 282 18.52 4.44 9.77
C VAL A 282 19.12 3.88 11.06
N GLU A 283 20.32 4.33 11.44
CA GLU A 283 21.00 3.96 12.68
C GLU A 283 20.23 4.45 13.91
N GLU A 284 19.76 5.68 13.89
CA GLU A 284 18.94 6.25 14.99
C GLU A 284 17.57 5.54 15.09
N ILE A 285 16.96 5.19 13.95
CA ILE A 285 15.73 4.38 13.93
C ILE A 285 15.97 3.00 14.52
N ARG A 286 17.09 2.33 14.15
CA ARG A 286 17.49 1.05 14.73
C ARG A 286 17.58 1.13 16.26
N ASP A 287 18.25 2.16 16.77
CA ASP A 287 18.43 2.35 18.21
C ASP A 287 17.09 2.68 18.90
N TYR A 288 16.26 3.50 18.27
CA TYR A 288 14.92 3.83 18.77
C TYR A 288 14.00 2.61 18.88
N ILE A 289 14.04 1.71 17.90
CA ILE A 289 13.21 0.49 17.93
C ILE A 289 13.87 -0.66 18.72
N HIS A 290 15.09 -0.47 19.22
CA HIS A 290 15.91 -1.45 19.95
C HIS A 290 16.24 -2.73 19.15
N ALA A 291 16.36 -2.61 17.81
CA ALA A 291 16.80 -3.70 16.96
C ALA A 291 18.33 -3.89 17.01
N ASP A 292 18.79 -5.13 16.84
CA ASP A 292 20.23 -5.41 16.78
C ASP A 292 20.82 -4.96 15.44
N THR A 293 20.07 -5.10 14.34
CA THR A 293 20.35 -4.48 13.03
C THR A 293 19.05 -4.03 12.36
N LEU A 294 19.14 -3.05 11.49
CA LEU A 294 18.00 -2.55 10.69
C LEU A 294 18.43 -2.29 9.24
N ARG A 295 17.65 -2.76 8.29
CA ARG A 295 17.80 -2.43 6.87
C ARG A 295 16.44 -2.20 6.23
N PHE A 296 16.35 -1.21 5.38
CA PHE A 296 15.23 -0.94 4.47
C PHE A 296 15.61 -1.35 3.05
N MET A 297 14.64 -1.65 2.22
CA MET A 297 14.85 -1.70 0.77
C MET A 297 15.25 -0.31 0.24
N THR A 298 15.94 -0.30 -0.91
CA THR A 298 16.14 0.91 -1.70
C THR A 298 15.03 1.09 -2.74
N GLU A 299 14.94 2.26 -3.35
CA GLU A 299 13.99 2.50 -4.46
C GLU A 299 14.33 1.66 -5.69
N GLU A 300 15.63 1.43 -5.96
CA GLU A 300 16.12 0.61 -7.06
C GLU A 300 15.71 -0.85 -6.87
N GLU A 301 15.85 -1.38 -5.68
CA GLU A 301 15.41 -2.74 -5.32
C GLU A 301 13.88 -2.89 -5.46
N MET A 302 13.14 -1.83 -5.11
CA MET A 302 11.68 -1.80 -5.30
C MET A 302 11.31 -1.85 -6.80
N LYS A 303 12.01 -1.09 -7.64
CA LYS A 303 11.84 -1.10 -9.10
C LYS A 303 12.21 -2.46 -9.71
N GLU A 304 13.25 -3.12 -9.19
CA GLU A 304 13.62 -4.49 -9.58
C GLU A 304 12.45 -5.46 -9.33
N ALA A 305 11.86 -5.40 -8.13
CA ALA A 305 10.75 -6.29 -7.74
C ALA A 305 9.49 -6.13 -8.60
N THR A 306 9.30 -4.98 -9.27
CA THR A 306 8.15 -4.70 -10.16
C THR A 306 8.44 -4.95 -11.64
N HIS A 307 9.64 -5.42 -12.01
CA HIS A 307 10.02 -5.67 -13.40
C HIS A 307 9.78 -4.49 -14.35
N GLY A 308 9.91 -3.26 -13.87
CA GLY A 308 9.80 -2.03 -14.65
C GLY A 308 8.40 -1.42 -14.75
N VAL A 309 7.44 -1.88 -13.99
CA VAL A 309 6.17 -1.14 -13.81
C VAL A 309 6.46 0.20 -13.16
N GLY A 310 5.92 1.28 -13.73
CA GLY A 310 6.08 2.63 -13.20
C GLY A 310 5.43 2.76 -11.82
N LEU A 311 6.20 3.24 -10.83
CA LEU A 311 5.75 3.38 -9.45
C LEU A 311 5.69 4.84 -9.02
N CYS A 312 4.68 5.19 -8.23
CA CYS A 312 4.71 6.36 -7.38
C CYS A 312 5.51 6.05 -6.12
N LEU A 313 6.65 6.71 -5.96
CA LEU A 313 7.56 6.58 -4.83
C LEU A 313 7.61 7.85 -3.97
N ALA A 314 6.65 8.78 -4.16
CA ALA A 314 6.64 10.09 -3.54
C ALA A 314 6.74 10.09 -2.01
N CYS A 315 6.18 9.08 -1.33
CA CYS A 315 6.32 8.94 0.11
C CYS A 315 7.75 8.60 0.57
N PHE A 316 8.61 8.13 -0.34
CA PHE A 316 10.01 7.79 -0.06
C PHE A 316 10.97 8.92 -0.46
N ASN A 317 10.79 9.54 -1.65
CA ASN A 317 11.72 10.52 -2.22
C ASN A 317 11.20 11.96 -2.28
N GLY A 318 9.89 12.20 -2.06
CA GLY A 318 9.28 13.52 -2.16
C GLY A 318 9.00 13.99 -3.60
N GLU A 319 9.15 13.12 -4.59
CA GLU A 319 8.87 13.43 -6.00
C GLU A 319 7.43 13.09 -6.35
N TYR A 320 6.58 14.09 -6.52
CA TYR A 320 5.15 13.92 -6.81
C TYR A 320 4.89 14.07 -8.30
N CYS A 321 4.10 13.15 -8.88
CA CYS A 321 3.74 13.18 -10.30
C CYS A 321 2.70 14.25 -10.67
N THR A 322 2.06 14.90 -9.68
CA THR A 322 1.11 15.99 -9.88
C THR A 322 1.64 17.30 -9.28
N LYS A 323 1.11 18.42 -9.73
CA LYS A 323 1.34 19.71 -9.06
C LYS A 323 0.62 19.68 -7.71
N LEU A 324 1.39 19.88 -6.64
CA LEU A 324 0.81 20.07 -5.33
C LEU A 324 0.38 21.54 -5.19
N PHE A 325 -0.90 21.75 -4.85
CA PHE A 325 -1.35 23.09 -4.47
C PHE A 325 -0.92 23.36 -3.03
N SER A 326 0.01 24.28 -2.85
CA SER A 326 0.32 24.85 -1.56
C SER A 326 -0.70 25.94 -1.26
N TYR A 327 -1.55 25.74 -0.26
CA TYR A 327 -2.45 26.79 0.26
C TYR A 327 -1.68 28.02 0.72
N GLN A 328 -0.42 27.88 1.14
CA GLN A 328 0.45 28.98 1.57
C GLN A 328 0.90 29.85 0.42
N GLU A 329 1.22 29.28 -0.75
CA GLU A 329 1.62 30.07 -1.93
C GLU A 329 0.47 30.87 -2.56
N GLU A 330 -0.80 30.50 -2.31
CA GLU A 330 -1.96 31.28 -2.76
C GLU A 330 -2.34 32.40 -1.78
N LEU A 331 -2.03 32.25 -0.50
CA LEU A 331 -2.28 33.30 0.49
C LEU A 331 -1.19 34.39 0.47
N ASP A 332 -0.01 34.08 -0.09
CA ASP A 332 1.11 35.01 -0.24
C ASP A 332 1.11 35.77 -1.59
N LYS A 333 0.06 35.51 -2.44
CA LYS A 333 -0.21 36.26 -3.69
C LYS A 333 -1.41 37.17 -3.54
#